data_dc945b4e9afa445a312271ed972e4718
#
_entry.id   dc945b4e9afa445a312271ed972e4718
#
_cell.length_a   1.000
_cell.length_b   1.000
_cell.length_c   1.000
_cell.angle_alpha   90.00
_cell.angle_beta   90.00
_cell.angle_gamma   90.00
#
_symmetry.space_group_name_H-M   'P 1'
#
loop_
_entity.id
_entity.type
_entity.pdbx_description
1 polymer ?
#
loop_
_entity_poly.entity_id
_entity_poly.type
_entity_poly.pdbx_seq_one_letter_code
_entity_poly.pdbx_strand_id
1 'polypeptide(L)'
;MTHSAIIRQLSVNQVELYYQEQGQGTPVVCVHGAMSDLRAWELQRDAIANEHRFIALTQRYFGTAPWADDGAQFSVATHADDLAAFICGLDCGPVDLVGWSYSGAAVLRVALHHPQLVRRLFVYEPGLLSWVTDVAELERAKQDRNAMFGAAAAPAKAGDGLNATRLLAEAVSATPGYLDSAPPQLRSMLLDNARTVPLLYGAPLPPPITSADLATLRLPVTLARGALTRPFYAIATDAASRCIGGAQHIVMPGVGHFAPWQDAAAFNASLLHFLDET
;
A
#
# COMPACT_ATOMS: atom_id res chain seq x y z
N MET A 1 25.61 -15.26 -3.10
CA MET A 1 25.90 -14.62 -1.78
C MET A 1 24.64 -13.90 -1.38
N THR A 2 23.96 -14.35 -0.36
CA THR A 2 22.77 -13.68 0.17
C THR A 2 23.24 -12.40 0.89
N HIS A 3 23.08 -11.25 0.25
CA HIS A 3 23.30 -9.97 0.91
C HIS A 3 22.24 -9.81 2.00
N SER A 4 22.65 -9.68 3.24
CA SER A 4 21.72 -9.37 4.33
C SER A 4 21.03 -8.03 4.05
N ALA A 5 19.73 -7.98 4.30
CA ALA A 5 18.98 -6.73 4.19
C ALA A 5 19.53 -5.67 5.16
N ILE A 6 19.72 -4.45 4.68
CA ILE A 6 20.28 -3.34 5.46
C ILE A 6 19.14 -2.35 5.74
N ILE A 7 18.97 -1.98 7.01
CA ILE A 7 18.07 -0.88 7.40
C ILE A 7 18.85 0.44 7.27
N ARG A 8 18.27 1.39 6.57
CA ARG A 8 18.80 2.72 6.32
C ARG A 8 17.80 3.79 6.73
N GLN A 9 18.26 5.02 6.75
CA GLN A 9 17.47 6.23 6.98
C GLN A 9 17.72 7.24 5.86
N LEU A 10 16.68 8.00 5.52
CA LEU A 10 16.78 9.13 4.60
C LEU A 10 15.94 10.29 5.13
N SER A 11 16.58 11.44 5.29
CA SER A 11 15.91 12.69 5.72
C SER A 11 15.18 13.30 4.54
N VAL A 12 13.86 13.42 4.64
CA VAL A 12 13.00 14.09 3.66
C VAL A 12 11.92 14.90 4.37
N ASN A 13 11.58 16.08 3.88
CA ASN A 13 10.49 16.89 4.41
C ASN A 13 10.49 17.00 5.95
N GLN A 14 11.67 17.19 6.55
CA GLN A 14 11.92 17.34 8.00
C GLN A 14 11.60 16.08 8.84
N VAL A 15 11.55 14.90 8.22
CA VAL A 15 11.44 13.62 8.93
C VAL A 15 12.48 12.63 8.45
N GLU A 16 12.85 11.69 9.33
CA GLU A 16 13.67 10.54 8.98
C GLU A 16 12.76 9.40 8.56
N LEU A 17 12.87 8.96 7.31
CA LEU A 17 12.18 7.78 6.81
C LEU A 17 13.12 6.57 6.86
N TYR A 18 12.63 5.50 7.46
CA TYR A 18 13.36 4.24 7.53
C TYR A 18 13.01 3.37 6.32
N TYR A 19 14.01 2.72 5.75
CA TYR A 19 13.79 1.78 4.67
C TYR A 19 14.76 0.59 4.75
N GLN A 20 14.33 -0.52 4.21
CA GLN A 20 15.14 -1.72 4.05
C GLN A 20 15.60 -1.81 2.60
N GLU A 21 16.86 -2.20 2.40
CA GLU A 21 17.45 -2.31 1.08
C GLU A 21 18.20 -3.64 0.92
N GLN A 22 18.04 -4.28 -0.25
CA GLN A 22 18.75 -5.49 -0.62
C GLN A 22 18.84 -5.62 -2.15
N GLY A 23 19.89 -6.30 -2.65
CA GLY A 23 20.09 -6.52 -4.07
C GLY A 23 20.70 -5.34 -4.82
N GLN A 24 20.77 -5.46 -6.12
CA GLN A 24 21.33 -4.46 -7.04
C GLN A 24 20.52 -4.45 -8.35
N GLY A 25 20.74 -3.46 -9.20
CA GLY A 25 20.04 -3.32 -10.48
C GLY A 25 18.93 -2.28 -10.41
N THR A 26 17.86 -2.49 -11.17
CA THR A 26 16.75 -1.55 -11.23
C THR A 26 16.08 -1.39 -9.88
N PRO A 27 15.89 -0.14 -9.39
CA PRO A 27 15.27 0.10 -8.09
C PRO A 27 13.77 -0.20 -8.11
N VAL A 28 13.33 -1.00 -7.14
CA VAL A 28 11.92 -1.33 -6.88
C VAL A 28 11.57 -0.80 -5.50
N VAL A 29 10.73 0.25 -5.46
CA VAL A 29 10.28 0.86 -4.20
C VAL A 29 8.92 0.30 -3.81
N CYS A 30 8.87 -0.43 -2.71
CA CYS A 30 7.68 -1.06 -2.15
C CYS A 30 7.12 -0.25 -0.99
N VAL A 31 5.86 0.19 -1.10
CA VAL A 31 5.16 1.03 -0.13
C VAL A 31 4.00 0.28 0.49
N HIS A 32 4.03 0.14 1.81
CA HIS A 32 3.11 -0.67 2.58
C HIS A 32 1.72 -0.05 2.75
N GLY A 33 0.74 -0.88 3.15
CA GLY A 33 -0.63 -0.49 3.48
C GLY A 33 -0.79 0.16 4.86
N ALA A 34 -2.03 0.35 5.31
CA ALA A 34 -2.33 0.76 6.68
C ALA A 34 -1.91 -0.32 7.70
N MET A 35 -1.71 0.08 8.96
CA MET A 35 -1.34 -0.81 10.07
C MET A 35 -0.05 -1.60 9.82
N SER A 36 0.83 -1.16 8.93
CA SER A 36 2.04 -1.90 8.57
C SER A 36 3.23 -0.97 8.36
N ASP A 37 4.38 -1.53 8.04
CA ASP A 37 5.64 -0.83 7.77
C ASP A 37 6.48 -1.63 6.76
N LEU A 38 7.77 -1.32 6.64
CA LEU A 38 8.67 -2.00 5.69
C LEU A 38 8.64 -3.54 5.78
N ARG A 39 8.28 -4.11 6.95
CA ARG A 39 8.14 -5.56 7.15
C ARG A 39 7.00 -6.18 6.34
N ALA A 40 6.08 -5.37 5.81
CA ALA A 40 5.00 -5.84 4.95
C ALA A 40 5.50 -6.63 3.73
N TRP A 41 6.73 -6.36 3.31
CA TRP A 41 7.36 -6.90 2.11
C TRP A 41 8.44 -7.96 2.40
N GLU A 42 8.48 -8.50 3.62
CA GLU A 42 9.51 -9.47 4.03
C GLU A 42 9.51 -10.72 3.15
N LEU A 43 8.33 -11.20 2.75
CA LEU A 43 8.17 -12.40 1.92
C LEU A 43 8.41 -12.13 0.41
N GLN A 44 8.49 -10.88 -0.02
CA GLN A 44 8.78 -10.43 -1.38
C GLN A 44 10.24 -10.06 -1.57
N ARG A 45 10.91 -9.68 -0.48
CA ARG A 45 12.26 -9.14 -0.47
C ARG A 45 13.26 -9.96 -1.28
N ASP A 46 13.44 -11.22 -0.93
CA ASP A 46 14.48 -12.06 -1.53
C ASP A 46 14.17 -12.38 -3.01
N ALA A 47 12.89 -12.53 -3.35
CA ALA A 47 12.45 -12.74 -4.72
C ALA A 47 12.79 -11.53 -5.61
N ILE A 48 12.52 -10.31 -5.15
CA ILE A 48 12.85 -9.08 -5.88
C ILE A 48 14.35 -8.86 -5.89
N ALA A 49 15.04 -9.05 -4.75
CA ALA A 49 16.47 -8.75 -4.59
C ALA A 49 17.40 -9.66 -5.40
N ASN A 50 16.90 -10.76 -5.96
CA ASN A 50 17.68 -11.65 -6.83
C ASN A 50 18.11 -10.95 -8.13
N GLU A 51 17.27 -10.08 -8.70
CA GLU A 51 17.51 -9.43 -10.00
C GLU A 51 17.35 -7.90 -9.97
N HIS A 52 16.77 -7.36 -8.89
CA HIS A 52 16.49 -5.94 -8.72
C HIS A 52 17.06 -5.39 -7.42
N ARG A 53 17.13 -4.06 -7.31
CA ARG A 53 17.41 -3.37 -6.06
C ARG A 53 16.10 -3.20 -5.29
N PHE A 54 15.81 -4.11 -4.37
CA PHE A 54 14.65 -4.04 -3.48
C PHE A 54 14.80 -2.91 -2.46
N ILE A 55 13.76 -2.10 -2.31
CA ILE A 55 13.67 -1.01 -1.32
C ILE A 55 12.27 -1.03 -0.71
N ALA A 56 12.15 -1.33 0.58
CA ALA A 56 10.88 -1.26 1.30
C ALA A 56 10.90 -0.07 2.26
N LEU A 57 9.98 0.88 2.07
CA LEU A 57 9.87 2.10 2.84
C LEU A 57 8.92 1.92 4.03
N THR A 58 9.25 2.51 5.18
CA THR A 58 8.29 2.82 6.25
C THR A 58 7.84 4.27 6.10
N GLN A 59 6.54 4.48 5.84
CA GLN A 59 5.95 5.81 5.69
C GLN A 59 5.96 6.57 7.03
N ARG A 60 5.91 7.90 6.99
CA ARG A 60 5.81 8.77 8.18
C ARG A 60 4.71 8.27 9.13
N TYR A 61 4.97 8.29 10.43
CA TYR A 61 4.12 7.82 11.53
C TYR A 61 3.95 6.30 11.67
N PHE A 62 4.31 5.52 10.67
CA PHE A 62 4.29 4.07 10.76
C PHE A 62 5.57 3.50 11.40
N GLY A 63 5.55 2.19 11.69
CA GLY A 63 6.64 1.50 12.35
C GLY A 63 6.72 1.80 13.85
N THR A 64 7.85 1.45 14.47
CA THR A 64 8.05 1.54 15.92
C THR A 64 8.83 2.78 16.37
N ALA A 65 9.41 3.53 15.43
CA ALA A 65 10.16 4.74 15.76
C ALA A 65 9.27 5.80 16.44
N PRO A 66 9.79 6.58 17.40
CA PRO A 66 9.05 7.68 17.99
C PRO A 66 8.62 8.71 16.93
N TRP A 67 7.46 9.32 17.12
CA TRP A 67 7.03 10.46 16.31
C TRP A 67 7.61 11.76 16.87
N ALA A 68 7.91 12.70 15.99
CA ALA A 68 8.34 14.04 16.39
C ALA A 68 7.17 14.92 16.87
N ASP A 69 5.94 14.55 16.49
CA ASP A 69 4.70 15.26 16.82
C ASP A 69 3.59 14.26 17.19
N ASP A 70 2.36 14.73 17.29
CA ASP A 70 1.16 13.95 17.63
C ASP A 70 0.46 13.30 16.42
N GLY A 71 1.07 13.30 15.24
CA GLY A 71 0.47 12.78 14.02
C GLY A 71 -0.36 13.80 13.23
N ALA A 72 -0.24 15.11 13.54
CA ALA A 72 -1.06 16.16 12.94
C ALA A 72 -0.98 16.24 11.40
N GLN A 73 0.11 15.75 10.82
CA GLN A 73 0.29 15.73 9.37
C GLN A 73 -0.07 14.38 8.71
N PHE A 74 -0.71 13.47 9.46
CA PHE A 74 -1.09 12.18 8.91
C PHE A 74 -2.14 12.33 7.80
N SER A 75 -1.73 12.16 6.56
CA SER A 75 -2.60 12.19 5.39
C SER A 75 -1.99 11.47 4.19
N VAL A 76 -2.82 11.03 3.27
CA VAL A 76 -2.35 10.47 1.99
C VAL A 76 -1.54 11.50 1.19
N ALA A 77 -1.88 12.78 1.26
CA ALA A 77 -1.14 13.84 0.57
C ALA A 77 0.29 13.94 1.12
N THR A 78 0.44 14.05 2.44
CA THR A 78 1.75 14.07 3.09
C THR A 78 2.58 12.83 2.74
N HIS A 79 1.98 11.65 2.77
CA HIS A 79 2.70 10.42 2.43
C HIS A 79 3.10 10.35 0.95
N ALA A 80 2.31 10.93 0.04
CA ALA A 80 2.68 11.04 -1.36
C ALA A 80 3.85 12.03 -1.58
N ASP A 81 3.81 13.18 -0.90
CA ASP A 81 4.88 14.19 -0.96
C ASP A 81 6.19 13.65 -0.36
N ASP A 82 6.11 12.93 0.76
CA ASP A 82 7.27 12.26 1.36
C ASP A 82 7.82 11.16 0.47
N LEU A 83 6.95 10.37 -0.18
CA LEU A 83 7.36 9.32 -1.11
C LEU A 83 8.08 9.92 -2.35
N ALA A 84 7.57 11.00 -2.91
CA ALA A 84 8.23 11.69 -4.02
C ALA A 84 9.61 12.22 -3.62
N ALA A 85 9.70 12.88 -2.46
CA ALA A 85 10.97 13.37 -1.91
C ALA A 85 11.94 12.21 -1.58
N PHE A 86 11.42 11.09 -1.07
CA PHE A 86 12.21 9.88 -0.81
C PHE A 86 12.81 9.31 -2.09
N ILE A 87 12.01 9.12 -3.15
CA ILE A 87 12.52 8.62 -4.44
C ILE A 87 13.58 9.57 -5.02
N CYS A 88 13.36 10.88 -4.96
CA CYS A 88 14.37 11.87 -5.37
C CYS A 88 15.66 11.74 -4.54
N GLY A 89 15.54 11.58 -3.23
CA GLY A 89 16.69 11.48 -2.32
C GLY A 89 17.48 10.17 -2.42
N LEU A 90 16.90 9.11 -3.00
CA LEU A 90 17.63 7.88 -3.33
C LEU A 90 18.66 8.08 -4.45
N ASP A 91 18.53 9.14 -5.24
CA ASP A 91 19.42 9.50 -6.36
C ASP A 91 19.74 8.30 -7.29
N CYS A 92 18.70 7.54 -7.63
CA CYS A 92 18.85 6.32 -8.43
C CYS A 92 18.06 6.33 -9.75
N GLY A 93 17.53 7.49 -10.14
CA GLY A 93 16.67 7.64 -11.31
C GLY A 93 15.23 7.16 -11.08
N PRO A 94 14.44 6.98 -12.14
CA PRO A 94 13.07 6.49 -12.01
C PRO A 94 13.02 5.06 -11.47
N VAL A 95 12.05 4.80 -10.60
CA VAL A 95 11.88 3.51 -9.92
C VAL A 95 10.69 2.73 -10.45
N ASP A 96 10.70 1.42 -10.30
CA ASP A 96 9.49 0.62 -10.32
C ASP A 96 8.80 0.77 -8.97
N LEU A 97 7.56 1.26 -8.99
CA LEU A 97 6.85 1.63 -7.78
C LEU A 97 5.74 0.62 -7.47
N VAL A 98 5.74 0.09 -6.27
CA VAL A 98 4.78 -0.92 -5.80
C VAL A 98 4.01 -0.38 -4.61
N GLY A 99 2.68 -0.38 -4.70
CA GLY A 99 1.80 0.07 -3.62
C GLY A 99 0.77 -0.97 -3.23
N TRP A 100 0.42 -1.03 -1.95
CA TRP A 100 -0.60 -1.91 -1.40
C TRP A 100 -1.62 -1.15 -0.55
N SER A 101 -2.92 -1.30 -0.86
CA SER A 101 -4.01 -0.81 -0.01
C SER A 101 -3.97 0.71 0.19
N TYR A 102 -3.72 1.16 1.41
CA TYR A 102 -3.62 2.58 1.79
C TYR A 102 -2.65 3.35 0.91
N SER A 103 -1.45 2.81 0.69
CA SER A 103 -0.46 3.47 -0.16
C SER A 103 -0.83 3.50 -1.65
N GLY A 104 -1.82 2.74 -2.08
CA GLY A 104 -2.29 2.76 -3.47
C GLY A 104 -2.65 4.18 -3.95
N ALA A 105 -3.29 4.98 -3.08
CA ALA A 105 -3.58 6.38 -3.38
C ALA A 105 -2.32 7.25 -3.43
N ALA A 106 -1.34 7.03 -2.55
CA ALA A 106 -0.10 7.79 -2.53
C ALA A 106 0.77 7.49 -3.77
N VAL A 107 0.95 6.21 -4.14
CA VAL A 107 1.75 5.83 -5.32
C VAL A 107 1.11 6.30 -6.63
N LEU A 108 -0.22 6.26 -6.74
CA LEU A 108 -0.94 6.83 -7.88
C LEU A 108 -0.75 8.34 -7.98
N ARG A 109 -0.77 9.07 -6.85
CA ARG A 109 -0.49 10.51 -6.83
C ARG A 109 0.93 10.82 -7.28
N VAL A 110 1.93 10.06 -6.82
CA VAL A 110 3.32 10.23 -7.29
C VAL A 110 3.41 9.99 -8.78
N ALA A 111 2.79 8.93 -9.31
CA ALA A 111 2.80 8.65 -10.75
C ALA A 111 2.12 9.74 -11.59
N LEU A 112 1.05 10.38 -11.06
CA LEU A 112 0.34 11.46 -11.73
C LEU A 112 1.08 12.80 -11.68
N HIS A 113 1.66 13.16 -10.54
CA HIS A 113 2.26 14.49 -10.33
C HIS A 113 3.77 14.51 -10.57
N HIS A 114 4.44 13.37 -10.47
CA HIS A 114 5.89 13.20 -10.64
C HIS A 114 6.21 12.01 -11.57
N PRO A 115 5.65 11.96 -12.81
CA PRO A 115 5.81 10.81 -13.71
C PRO A 115 7.27 10.51 -14.03
N GLN A 116 8.16 11.51 -13.97
CA GLN A 116 9.60 11.35 -14.16
C GLN A 116 10.29 10.52 -13.08
N LEU A 117 9.64 10.29 -11.93
CA LEU A 117 10.17 9.48 -10.84
C LEU A 117 9.76 8.01 -10.95
N VAL A 118 8.78 7.69 -11.80
CA VAL A 118 8.17 6.36 -11.86
C VAL A 118 8.35 5.76 -13.25
N ARG A 119 9.03 4.64 -13.33
CA ARG A 119 9.21 3.86 -14.56
C ARG A 119 7.98 3.02 -14.87
N ARG A 120 7.47 2.33 -13.87
CA ARG A 120 6.27 1.47 -13.90
C ARG A 120 5.58 1.48 -12.55
N LEU A 121 4.30 1.13 -12.53
CA LEU A 121 3.49 1.15 -11.31
C LEU A 121 2.71 -0.17 -11.13
N PHE A 122 2.92 -0.84 -10.01
CA PHE A 122 2.10 -1.97 -9.56
C PHE A 122 1.28 -1.56 -8.34
N VAL A 123 -0.05 -1.72 -8.41
CA VAL A 123 -0.92 -1.38 -7.28
C VAL A 123 -1.81 -2.57 -6.93
N TYR A 124 -1.66 -3.07 -5.71
CA TYR A 124 -2.50 -4.11 -5.16
C TYR A 124 -3.60 -3.50 -4.29
N GLU A 125 -4.86 -3.65 -4.71
CA GLU A 125 -6.08 -3.28 -3.98
C GLU A 125 -6.07 -1.86 -3.40
N PRO A 126 -6.04 -0.81 -4.23
CA PRO A 126 -6.03 0.57 -3.76
C PRO A 126 -7.30 0.91 -2.98
N GLY A 127 -7.14 1.57 -1.83
CA GLY A 127 -8.21 1.89 -0.89
C GLY A 127 -8.96 3.20 -1.21
N LEU A 128 -9.32 3.50 -2.46
CA LEU A 128 -9.96 4.74 -2.88
C LEU A 128 -11.07 4.50 -3.91
N LEU A 129 -12.18 5.26 -3.84
CA LEU A 129 -13.35 5.10 -4.71
C LEU A 129 -13.58 6.29 -5.66
N SER A 130 -12.76 7.33 -5.64
CA SER A 130 -13.05 8.59 -6.33
C SER A 130 -13.05 8.49 -7.87
N TRP A 131 -12.53 7.43 -8.43
CA TRP A 131 -12.56 7.11 -9.86
C TRP A 131 -13.69 6.15 -10.27
N VAL A 132 -14.46 5.63 -9.32
CA VAL A 132 -15.61 4.75 -9.61
C VAL A 132 -16.77 5.59 -10.09
N THR A 133 -17.11 5.50 -11.36
CA THR A 133 -18.14 6.32 -12.01
C THR A 133 -19.50 5.63 -12.15
N ASP A 134 -19.52 4.30 -12.13
CA ASP A 134 -20.78 3.54 -12.11
C ASP A 134 -21.46 3.69 -10.75
N VAL A 135 -22.72 4.14 -10.76
CA VAL A 135 -23.47 4.49 -9.54
C VAL A 135 -23.74 3.25 -8.68
N ALA A 136 -24.09 2.12 -9.32
CA ALA A 136 -24.39 0.89 -8.59
C ALA A 136 -23.14 0.26 -7.97
N GLU A 137 -22.03 0.24 -8.70
CA GLU A 137 -20.73 -0.18 -8.18
C GLU A 137 -20.30 0.71 -7.00
N LEU A 138 -20.40 2.03 -7.16
CA LEU A 138 -20.01 2.99 -6.14
C LEU A 138 -20.82 2.82 -4.85
N GLU A 139 -22.14 2.67 -4.95
CA GLU A 139 -22.98 2.48 -3.78
C GLU A 139 -22.68 1.14 -3.08
N ARG A 140 -22.47 0.07 -3.82
CA ARG A 140 -22.08 -1.24 -3.26
C ARG A 140 -20.72 -1.16 -2.57
N ALA A 141 -19.74 -0.48 -3.19
CA ALA A 141 -18.42 -0.28 -2.60
C ALA A 141 -18.47 0.58 -1.34
N LYS A 142 -19.28 1.64 -1.31
CA LYS A 142 -19.50 2.49 -0.12
C LYS A 142 -20.14 1.71 1.03
N GLN A 143 -21.16 0.91 0.74
CA GLN A 143 -21.83 0.07 1.75
C GLN A 143 -20.82 -0.89 2.38
N ASP A 144 -20.02 -1.59 1.56
CA ASP A 144 -18.99 -2.51 2.05
C ASP A 144 -17.89 -1.78 2.83
N ARG A 145 -17.41 -0.64 2.34
CA ARG A 145 -16.45 0.22 3.06
C ARG A 145 -16.98 0.64 4.44
N ASN A 146 -18.23 1.09 4.49
CA ASN A 146 -18.84 1.54 5.75
C ASN A 146 -19.00 0.40 6.75
N ALA A 147 -19.35 -0.81 6.29
CA ALA A 147 -19.39 -1.99 7.13
C ALA A 147 -17.99 -2.36 7.65
N MET A 148 -16.98 -2.34 6.77
CA MET A 148 -15.60 -2.67 7.10
C MET A 148 -14.98 -1.69 8.11
N PHE A 149 -15.04 -0.39 7.84
CA PHE A 149 -14.46 0.62 8.72
C PHE A 149 -15.34 0.91 9.94
N GLY A 150 -16.64 0.67 9.86
CA GLY A 150 -17.59 0.91 10.96
C GLY A 150 -17.27 0.12 12.21
N ALA A 151 -16.83 -1.12 12.07
CA ALA A 151 -16.51 -1.99 13.20
C ALA A 151 -15.43 -1.41 14.14
N ALA A 152 -14.41 -0.76 13.58
CA ALA A 152 -13.30 -0.19 14.34
C ALA A 152 -13.46 1.30 14.68
N ALA A 153 -14.55 1.96 14.23
CA ALA A 153 -14.70 3.41 14.35
C ALA A 153 -14.79 3.89 15.81
N ALA A 154 -15.54 3.18 16.65
CA ALA A 154 -15.70 3.57 18.06
C ALA A 154 -14.39 3.45 18.86
N PRO A 155 -13.67 2.31 18.85
CA PRO A 155 -12.38 2.20 19.53
C PRO A 155 -11.32 3.14 18.93
N ALA A 156 -11.29 3.35 17.62
CA ALA A 156 -10.36 4.30 17.02
C ALA A 156 -10.57 5.73 17.53
N LYS A 157 -11.82 6.19 17.61
CA LYS A 157 -12.17 7.51 18.17
C LYS A 157 -11.84 7.63 19.66
N ALA A 158 -11.92 6.53 20.40
CA ALA A 158 -11.55 6.49 21.82
C ALA A 158 -10.03 6.42 22.04
N GLY A 159 -9.21 6.36 20.99
CA GLY A 159 -7.76 6.19 21.09
C GLY A 159 -7.31 4.76 21.38
N ASP A 160 -8.24 3.79 21.41
CA ASP A 160 -7.94 2.37 21.61
C ASP A 160 -7.46 1.74 20.27
N GLY A 161 -6.23 2.07 19.91
CA GLY A 161 -5.62 1.62 18.67
C GLY A 161 -5.49 0.11 18.59
N LEU A 162 -5.23 -0.59 19.69
CA LEU A 162 -5.09 -2.06 19.69
C LEU A 162 -6.39 -2.76 19.34
N ASN A 163 -7.49 -2.37 19.97
CA ASN A 163 -8.80 -2.94 19.67
C ASN A 163 -9.28 -2.53 18.27
N ALA A 164 -9.05 -1.27 17.89
CA ALA A 164 -9.35 -0.81 16.53
C ALA A 164 -8.59 -1.61 15.47
N THR A 165 -7.31 -1.93 15.70
CA THR A 165 -6.49 -2.76 14.80
C THR A 165 -7.05 -4.18 14.67
N ARG A 166 -7.45 -4.81 15.79
CA ARG A 166 -8.07 -6.15 15.75
C ARG A 166 -9.32 -6.17 14.88
N LEU A 167 -10.25 -5.27 15.17
CA LEU A 167 -11.52 -5.18 14.45
C LEU A 167 -11.32 -4.81 12.97
N LEU A 168 -10.36 -3.93 12.66
CA LEU A 168 -10.08 -3.55 11.28
C LEU A 168 -9.42 -4.70 10.51
N ALA A 169 -8.49 -5.44 11.11
CA ALA A 169 -7.86 -6.60 10.47
C ALA A 169 -8.88 -7.71 10.16
N GLU A 170 -9.80 -8.00 11.09
CA GLU A 170 -10.92 -8.93 10.88
C GLU A 170 -11.84 -8.46 9.75
N ALA A 171 -12.20 -7.16 9.77
CA ALA A 171 -13.08 -6.60 8.77
C ALA A 171 -12.47 -6.60 7.38
N VAL A 172 -11.20 -6.23 7.24
CA VAL A 172 -10.47 -6.18 5.98
C VAL A 172 -10.25 -7.58 5.40
N SER A 173 -9.89 -8.55 6.24
CA SER A 173 -9.70 -9.94 5.82
C SER A 173 -11.02 -10.71 5.61
N ALA A 174 -12.15 -10.15 6.05
CA ALA A 174 -13.44 -10.84 6.15
C ALA A 174 -13.37 -12.15 6.97
N THR A 175 -12.45 -12.22 7.94
CA THR A 175 -12.18 -13.42 8.74
C THR A 175 -12.25 -13.09 10.23
N PRO A 176 -13.24 -13.57 10.98
CA PRO A 176 -13.29 -13.41 12.43
C PRO A 176 -12.04 -13.98 13.10
N GLY A 177 -11.48 -13.27 14.08
CA GLY A 177 -10.26 -13.68 14.79
C GLY A 177 -9.01 -13.71 13.90
N TYR A 178 -9.00 -13.00 12.76
CA TYR A 178 -7.89 -13.02 11.80
C TYR A 178 -6.53 -12.78 12.46
N LEU A 179 -6.46 -11.79 13.36
CA LEU A 179 -5.20 -11.42 13.98
C LEU A 179 -4.62 -12.55 14.86
N ASP A 180 -5.48 -13.38 15.47
CA ASP A 180 -5.06 -14.49 16.31
C ASP A 180 -4.55 -15.68 15.49
N SER A 181 -5.08 -15.85 14.26
CA SER A 181 -4.66 -16.88 13.31
C SER A 181 -3.55 -16.45 12.35
N ALA A 182 -3.24 -15.14 12.29
CA ALA A 182 -2.21 -14.59 11.39
C ALA A 182 -0.80 -15.08 11.78
N PRO A 183 0.12 -15.20 10.80
CA PRO A 183 1.52 -15.47 11.09
C PRO A 183 2.07 -14.52 12.15
N PRO A 184 2.90 -14.99 13.10
CA PRO A 184 3.40 -14.17 14.22
C PRO A 184 4.05 -12.85 13.78
N GLN A 185 4.79 -12.87 12.67
CA GLN A 185 5.46 -11.68 12.12
C GLN A 185 4.43 -10.64 11.62
N LEU A 186 3.41 -11.09 10.87
CA LEU A 186 2.33 -10.22 10.40
C LEU A 186 1.56 -9.65 11.60
N ARG A 187 1.18 -10.48 12.55
CA ARG A 187 0.48 -10.05 13.76
C ARG A 187 1.27 -9.01 14.55
N SER A 188 2.56 -9.25 14.79
CA SER A 188 3.43 -8.29 15.48
C SER A 188 3.48 -6.97 14.74
N MET A 189 3.69 -6.98 13.43
CA MET A 189 3.73 -5.77 12.62
C MET A 189 2.43 -4.97 12.71
N LEU A 190 1.27 -5.63 12.59
CA LEU A 190 -0.03 -4.94 12.68
C LEU A 190 -0.24 -4.31 14.07
N LEU A 191 0.13 -5.00 15.14
CA LEU A 191 0.00 -4.51 16.52
C LEU A 191 1.00 -3.38 16.83
N ASP A 192 2.23 -3.46 16.35
CA ASP A 192 3.24 -2.40 16.50
C ASP A 192 2.78 -1.08 15.84
N ASN A 193 1.98 -1.20 14.78
CA ASN A 193 1.41 -0.06 14.05
C ASN A 193 0.01 0.36 14.53
N ALA A 194 -0.52 -0.25 15.59
CA ALA A 194 -1.87 0.03 16.10
C ALA A 194 -2.11 1.51 16.45
N ARG A 195 -1.07 2.22 16.88
CA ARG A 195 -1.11 3.67 17.18
C ARG A 195 -1.48 4.54 15.97
N THR A 196 -1.36 4.02 14.74
CA THR A 196 -1.71 4.74 13.51
C THR A 196 -3.20 4.67 13.18
N VAL A 197 -3.93 3.71 13.76
CA VAL A 197 -5.36 3.52 13.43
C VAL A 197 -6.22 4.72 13.86
N PRO A 198 -6.07 5.30 15.06
CA PRO A 198 -6.76 6.55 15.40
C PRO A 198 -6.46 7.69 14.41
N LEU A 199 -5.22 7.82 13.95
CA LEU A 199 -4.85 8.82 12.94
C LEU A 199 -5.54 8.55 11.60
N LEU A 200 -5.59 7.28 11.16
CA LEU A 200 -6.27 6.88 9.93
C LEU A 200 -7.76 7.27 9.95
N TYR A 201 -8.43 7.14 11.09
CA TYR A 201 -9.84 7.50 11.27
C TYR A 201 -10.06 9.01 11.45
N GLY A 202 -9.06 9.73 11.93
CA GLY A 202 -9.07 11.20 12.07
C GLY A 202 -8.56 11.96 10.85
N ALA A 203 -7.89 11.28 9.92
CA ALA A 203 -7.26 11.91 8.77
C ALA A 203 -8.29 12.59 7.84
N PRO A 204 -7.93 13.72 7.22
CA PRO A 204 -8.75 14.32 6.18
C PRO A 204 -8.87 13.34 5.00
N LEU A 205 -10.00 13.40 4.31
CA LEU A 205 -10.16 12.65 3.06
C LEU A 205 -9.06 13.07 2.08
N PRO A 206 -8.41 12.11 1.39
CA PRO A 206 -7.42 12.48 0.39
C PRO A 206 -8.06 13.29 -0.72
N PRO A 207 -7.34 14.23 -1.33
CA PRO A 207 -7.81 14.86 -2.56
C PRO A 207 -8.20 13.79 -3.58
N PRO A 208 -9.34 13.93 -4.27
CA PRO A 208 -9.79 12.91 -5.19
C PRO A 208 -8.79 12.69 -6.33
N ILE A 209 -8.64 11.45 -6.75
CA ILE A 209 -8.06 11.06 -8.03
C ILE A 209 -9.24 10.64 -8.89
N THR A 210 -9.53 11.37 -9.95
CA THR A 210 -10.68 11.09 -10.81
C THR A 210 -10.37 10.06 -11.88
N SER A 211 -11.40 9.52 -12.54
CA SER A 211 -11.22 8.67 -13.73
C SER A 211 -10.49 9.39 -14.87
N ALA A 212 -10.71 10.69 -15.00
CA ALA A 212 -10.00 11.52 -15.96
C ALA A 212 -8.52 11.67 -15.63
N ASP A 213 -8.16 11.81 -14.35
CA ASP A 213 -6.74 11.82 -13.93
C ASP A 213 -6.07 10.50 -14.25
N LEU A 214 -6.68 9.37 -13.90
CA LEU A 214 -6.14 8.05 -14.21
C LEU A 214 -5.93 7.83 -15.71
N ALA A 215 -6.83 8.35 -16.55
CA ALA A 215 -6.71 8.27 -18.01
C ALA A 215 -5.51 9.08 -18.58
N THR A 216 -4.87 9.93 -17.78
CA THR A 216 -3.66 10.68 -18.20
C THR A 216 -2.37 9.90 -18.00
N LEU A 217 -2.37 8.79 -17.24
CA LEU A 217 -1.17 7.98 -17.02
C LEU A 217 -0.67 7.40 -18.34
N ARG A 218 0.65 7.47 -18.57
CA ARG A 218 1.32 7.00 -19.80
C ARG A 218 2.40 5.95 -19.52
N LEU A 219 2.71 5.70 -18.25
CA LEU A 219 3.64 4.65 -17.86
C LEU A 219 2.91 3.29 -17.77
N PRO A 220 3.62 2.17 -17.85
CA PRO A 220 3.03 0.85 -17.63
C PRO A 220 2.43 0.74 -16.22
N VAL A 221 1.18 0.29 -16.14
CA VAL A 221 0.45 0.12 -14.87
C VAL A 221 -0.14 -1.28 -14.79
N THR A 222 0.09 -1.94 -13.67
CA THR A 222 -0.58 -3.18 -13.30
C THR A 222 -1.45 -2.95 -12.07
N LEU A 223 -2.73 -3.22 -12.19
CA LEU A 223 -3.70 -3.26 -11.09
C LEU A 223 -3.96 -4.72 -10.74
N ALA A 224 -3.77 -5.08 -9.47
CA ALA A 224 -3.96 -6.46 -9.03
C ALA A 224 -4.89 -6.52 -7.81
N ARG A 225 -5.67 -7.59 -7.71
CA ARG A 225 -6.51 -7.89 -6.55
C ARG A 225 -6.66 -9.40 -6.31
N GLY A 226 -7.05 -9.77 -5.12
CA GLY A 226 -7.47 -11.12 -4.81
C GLY A 226 -8.87 -11.44 -5.32
N ALA A 227 -9.12 -12.69 -5.69
CA ALA A 227 -10.44 -13.15 -6.07
C ALA A 227 -11.42 -13.22 -4.88
N LEU A 228 -10.88 -13.38 -3.66
CA LEU A 228 -11.64 -13.47 -2.42
C LEU A 228 -11.68 -12.13 -1.66
N THR A 229 -11.25 -11.04 -2.28
CA THR A 229 -11.25 -9.73 -1.63
C THR A 229 -12.66 -9.17 -1.47
N ARG A 230 -12.79 -8.17 -0.60
CA ARG A 230 -14.07 -7.48 -0.34
C ARG A 230 -14.52 -6.65 -1.55
N PRO A 231 -15.83 -6.43 -1.72
CA PRO A 231 -16.40 -5.61 -2.80
C PRO A 231 -15.77 -4.21 -2.90
N PHE A 232 -15.42 -3.58 -1.78
CA PHE A 232 -14.73 -2.28 -1.75
C PHE A 232 -13.44 -2.28 -2.58
N TYR A 233 -12.55 -3.23 -2.32
CA TYR A 233 -11.28 -3.31 -3.03
C TYR A 233 -11.42 -3.85 -4.46
N ALA A 234 -12.29 -4.83 -4.65
CA ALA A 234 -12.54 -5.39 -5.98
C ALA A 234 -13.04 -4.30 -6.94
N ILE A 235 -14.08 -3.56 -6.55
CA ILE A 235 -14.66 -2.49 -7.37
C ILE A 235 -13.66 -1.37 -7.61
N ALA A 236 -12.92 -0.94 -6.57
CA ALA A 236 -11.90 0.09 -6.71
C ALA A 236 -10.83 -0.29 -7.73
N THR A 237 -10.31 -1.51 -7.63
CA THR A 237 -9.26 -2.03 -8.52
C THR A 237 -9.75 -2.20 -9.95
N ASP A 238 -10.93 -2.84 -10.13
CA ASP A 238 -11.53 -3.08 -11.45
C ASP A 238 -11.88 -1.76 -12.15
N ALA A 239 -12.40 -0.77 -11.42
CA ALA A 239 -12.69 0.54 -11.97
C ALA A 239 -11.40 1.30 -12.37
N ALA A 240 -10.35 1.27 -11.54
CA ALA A 240 -9.07 1.89 -11.89
C ALA A 240 -8.48 1.27 -13.17
N SER A 241 -8.51 -0.04 -13.32
CA SER A 241 -7.99 -0.73 -14.51
C SER A 241 -8.74 -0.33 -15.77
N ARG A 242 -10.04 -0.07 -15.68
CA ARG A 242 -10.85 0.41 -16.82
C ARG A 242 -10.53 1.87 -17.21
N CYS A 243 -10.04 2.68 -16.25
CA CYS A 243 -9.73 4.09 -16.50
C CYS A 243 -8.35 4.30 -17.12
N ILE A 244 -7.39 3.41 -16.87
CA ILE A 244 -6.00 3.56 -17.32
C ILE A 244 -5.81 2.82 -18.65
N GLY A 245 -5.50 3.57 -19.71
CA GLY A 245 -5.27 2.98 -21.02
C GLY A 245 -4.05 2.05 -21.04
N GLY A 246 -4.26 0.79 -21.44
CA GLY A 246 -3.19 -0.20 -21.47
C GLY A 246 -2.81 -0.81 -20.12
N ALA A 247 -3.56 -0.51 -19.05
CA ALA A 247 -3.31 -1.14 -17.76
C ALA A 247 -3.52 -2.66 -17.82
N GLN A 248 -2.61 -3.39 -17.22
CA GLN A 248 -2.83 -4.81 -16.93
C GLN A 248 -3.74 -4.96 -15.71
N HIS A 249 -4.61 -5.95 -15.73
CA HIS A 249 -5.50 -6.27 -14.64
C HIS A 249 -5.33 -7.72 -14.23
N ILE A 250 -4.92 -7.96 -12.99
CA ILE A 250 -4.66 -9.30 -12.44
C ILE A 250 -5.66 -9.61 -11.32
N VAL A 251 -6.34 -10.74 -11.43
CA VAL A 251 -7.19 -11.30 -10.36
C VAL A 251 -6.53 -12.57 -9.85
N MET A 252 -5.98 -12.52 -8.64
CA MET A 252 -5.24 -13.63 -8.04
C MET A 252 -6.22 -14.62 -7.39
N PRO A 253 -6.24 -15.89 -7.81
CA PRO A 253 -7.15 -16.89 -7.26
C PRO A 253 -6.80 -17.23 -5.81
N GLY A 254 -7.82 -17.58 -5.00
CA GLY A 254 -7.63 -18.13 -3.65
C GLY A 254 -7.17 -17.17 -2.56
N VAL A 255 -6.92 -15.91 -2.88
CA VAL A 255 -6.42 -14.90 -1.93
C VAL A 255 -7.34 -13.69 -1.84
N GLY A 256 -7.22 -12.94 -0.74
CA GLY A 256 -7.90 -11.67 -0.47
C GLY A 256 -6.91 -10.55 -0.27
N HIS A 257 -7.27 -9.59 0.60
CA HIS A 257 -6.51 -8.36 0.80
C HIS A 257 -5.07 -8.56 1.30
N PHE A 258 -4.79 -9.63 2.03
CA PHE A 258 -3.47 -9.96 2.55
C PHE A 258 -2.68 -10.92 1.65
N ALA A 259 -2.92 -10.92 0.34
CA ALA A 259 -2.24 -11.82 -0.61
C ALA A 259 -0.72 -11.85 -0.47
N PRO A 260 0.02 -10.74 -0.21
CA PRO A 260 1.46 -10.77 0.01
C PRO A 260 1.90 -11.73 1.12
N TRP A 261 0.99 -12.06 2.05
CA TRP A 261 1.20 -12.97 3.18
C TRP A 261 0.43 -14.28 3.08
N GLN A 262 -0.74 -14.29 2.40
CA GLN A 262 -1.59 -15.47 2.25
C GLN A 262 -1.02 -16.48 1.25
N ASP A 263 -0.50 -15.97 0.14
CA ASP A 263 0.19 -16.75 -0.89
C ASP A 263 1.34 -15.92 -1.49
N ALA A 264 2.43 -15.85 -0.74
CA ALA A 264 3.61 -15.09 -1.15
C ALA A 264 4.20 -15.59 -2.47
N ALA A 265 4.08 -16.89 -2.77
CA ALA A 265 4.62 -17.46 -4.01
C ALA A 265 3.85 -16.96 -5.23
N ALA A 266 2.52 -17.03 -5.20
CA ALA A 266 1.66 -16.52 -6.28
C ALA A 266 1.77 -15.00 -6.41
N PHE A 267 1.85 -14.26 -5.28
CA PHE A 267 2.05 -12.81 -5.30
C PHE A 267 3.39 -12.44 -5.93
N ASN A 268 4.48 -13.11 -5.52
CA ASN A 268 5.82 -12.88 -6.06
C ASN A 268 5.87 -13.19 -7.56
N ALA A 269 5.25 -14.27 -8.02
CA ALA A 269 5.20 -14.60 -9.45
C ALA A 269 4.52 -13.49 -10.27
N SER A 270 3.40 -12.94 -9.77
CA SER A 270 2.70 -11.82 -10.43
C SER A 270 3.53 -10.53 -10.41
N LEU A 271 4.21 -10.24 -9.31
CA LEU A 271 5.04 -9.06 -9.17
C LEU A 271 6.30 -9.14 -10.03
N LEU A 272 6.99 -10.28 -10.05
CA LEU A 272 8.18 -10.50 -10.90
C LEU A 272 7.81 -10.43 -12.39
N HIS A 273 6.70 -11.02 -12.80
CA HIS A 273 6.20 -10.88 -14.17
C HIS A 273 6.06 -9.40 -14.58
N PHE A 274 5.46 -8.57 -13.71
CA PHE A 274 5.38 -7.12 -13.93
C PHE A 274 6.77 -6.45 -14.01
N LEU A 275 7.73 -6.87 -13.17
CA LEU A 275 9.08 -6.28 -13.17
C LEU A 275 9.91 -6.69 -14.40
N ASP A 276 9.65 -7.85 -15.00
CA ASP A 276 10.38 -8.41 -16.14
C ASP A 276 9.84 -7.94 -17.49
N GLU A 277 8.64 -7.35 -17.53
CA GLU A 277 8.10 -6.81 -18.79
C GLU A 277 8.98 -5.65 -19.30
N THR A 278 9.40 -5.74 -20.57
CA THR A 278 10.27 -4.76 -21.26
C THR A 278 9.46 -3.62 -21.88
#